data_9bc2fe7124ea4ed8010d36898532b1e4
#
_entry.id   9bc2fe7124ea4ed8010d36898532b1e4
#
_cell.length_a   1.000
_cell.length_b   1.000
_cell.length_c   1.000
_cell.angle_alpha   90.00
_cell.angle_beta   90.00
_cell.angle_gamma   90.00
#
_symmetry.space_group_name_H-M   'P 1'
#
loop_
_entity.id
_entity.type
_entity.pdbx_description
1 polymer ?
#
loop_
_entity_poly.entity_id
_entity_poly.type
_entity_poly.pdbx_seq_one_letter_code
_entity_poly.pdbx_strand_id
1 'polypeptide(L)'
;IKSSAASDVYKRQFLFLGGFLLQGFYEELVFRGFFMISIIRKNTIFVAVMVNSILFGLTHGFNNGFQVLALLNLILFGIFESIYLLKTGNIWGISAIHSMWNFIQGNIYGFNVSGMAQSQSIFIFKISNCEIFSGGTFGLEGSLLTTIVLLSAINMVILYNTALQLQ
;
A
#
# COMPACT_ATOMS: atom_id res chain seq x y z
N ILE A 1 -16.07 15.54 -29.67
CA ILE A 1 -15.55 16.10 -28.39
C ILE A 1 -15.52 15.02 -27.31
N LYS A 2 -16.59 14.19 -27.19
CA LYS A 2 -16.62 13.10 -26.17
C LYS A 2 -15.57 12.01 -26.40
N SER A 3 -15.20 11.70 -27.64
CA SER A 3 -14.23 10.64 -27.94
C SER A 3 -12.78 11.06 -27.65
N SER A 4 -12.42 12.33 -27.88
CA SER A 4 -11.09 12.85 -27.56
C SER A 4 -10.87 12.94 -26.04
N ALA A 5 -11.87 13.42 -25.29
CA ALA A 5 -11.79 13.49 -23.83
C ALA A 5 -11.65 12.09 -23.19
N ALA A 6 -12.39 11.09 -23.69
CA ALA A 6 -12.26 9.71 -23.23
C ALA A 6 -10.86 9.15 -23.55
N SER A 7 -10.35 9.36 -24.79
CA SER A 7 -9.01 8.93 -25.18
C SER A 7 -7.93 9.54 -24.27
N ASP A 8 -8.08 10.82 -23.89
CA ASP A 8 -7.11 11.49 -23.02
C ASP A 8 -7.16 10.97 -21.57
N VAL A 9 -8.34 10.61 -21.06
CA VAL A 9 -8.49 9.96 -19.76
C VAL A 9 -7.74 8.62 -19.74
N TYR A 10 -7.94 7.76 -20.75
CA TYR A 10 -7.26 6.47 -20.82
C TYR A 10 -5.74 6.62 -20.93
N LYS A 11 -5.24 7.54 -21.75
CA LYS A 11 -3.79 7.81 -21.87
C LYS A 11 -3.19 8.20 -20.51
N ARG A 12 -3.88 9.06 -19.75
CA ARG A 12 -3.43 9.48 -18.42
C ARG A 12 -3.45 8.33 -17.42
N GLN A 13 -4.41 7.41 -17.51
CA GLN A 13 -4.42 6.22 -16.64
C GLN A 13 -3.16 5.36 -16.82
N PHE A 14 -2.66 5.20 -18.04
CA PHE A 14 -1.39 4.51 -18.30
C PHE A 14 -0.19 5.25 -17.70
N LEU A 15 -0.17 6.58 -17.73
CA LEU A 15 0.89 7.38 -17.11
C LEU A 15 0.84 7.25 -15.58
N PHE A 16 -0.35 7.28 -14.97
CA PHE A 16 -0.51 7.09 -13.54
C PHE A 16 -0.12 5.68 -13.11
N LEU A 17 -0.53 4.66 -13.85
CA LEU A 17 -0.11 3.28 -13.59
C LEU A 17 1.41 3.15 -13.64
N GLY A 18 2.07 3.72 -14.67
CA GLY A 18 3.52 3.75 -14.77
C GLY A 18 4.19 4.49 -13.60
N GLY A 19 3.62 5.61 -13.17
CA GLY A 19 4.08 6.37 -12.00
C GLY A 19 4.02 5.56 -10.72
N PHE A 20 2.88 4.91 -10.45
CA PHE A 20 2.72 4.05 -9.27
C PHE A 20 3.56 2.78 -9.32
N LEU A 21 3.81 2.22 -10.52
CA LEU A 21 4.74 1.08 -10.66
C LEU A 21 6.16 1.47 -10.27
N LEU A 22 6.62 2.64 -10.69
CA LEU A 22 7.94 3.16 -10.30
C LEU A 22 8.00 3.49 -8.82
N GLN A 23 6.98 4.16 -8.27
CA GLN A 23 6.91 4.51 -6.84
C GLN A 23 6.89 3.25 -5.98
N GLY A 24 5.96 2.32 -6.23
CA GLY A 24 5.84 1.11 -5.44
C GLY A 24 7.11 0.26 -5.50
N PHE A 25 7.73 0.12 -6.68
CA PHE A 25 9.01 -0.58 -6.80
C PHE A 25 10.12 0.12 -6.01
N TYR A 26 10.23 1.45 -6.12
CA TYR A 26 11.25 2.21 -5.39
C TYR A 26 11.11 2.08 -3.88
N GLU A 27 9.89 2.24 -3.37
CA GLU A 27 9.63 2.13 -1.93
C GLU A 27 9.91 0.71 -1.42
N GLU A 28 9.49 -0.33 -2.14
CA GLU A 28 9.79 -1.71 -1.76
C GLU A 28 11.28 -2.03 -1.81
N LEU A 29 11.99 -1.52 -2.82
CA LEU A 29 13.43 -1.70 -2.92
C LEU A 29 14.16 -1.06 -1.73
N VAL A 30 13.75 0.15 -1.33
CA VAL A 30 14.35 0.86 -0.20
C VAL A 30 14.03 0.17 1.11
N PHE A 31 12.74 -0.06 1.40
CA PHE A 31 12.32 -0.54 2.71
C PHE A 31 12.56 -2.05 2.87
N ARG A 32 12.14 -2.88 1.92
CA ARG A 32 12.22 -4.34 2.05
C ARG A 32 13.51 -4.88 1.47
N GLY A 33 13.96 -4.35 0.33
CA GLY A 33 15.22 -4.76 -0.30
C GLY A 33 16.46 -4.32 0.46
N PHE A 34 16.49 -3.09 0.96
CA PHE A 34 17.68 -2.54 1.61
C PHE A 34 17.55 -2.47 3.14
N PHE A 35 16.60 -1.71 3.71
CA PHE A 35 16.50 -1.50 5.15
C PHE A 35 16.25 -2.80 5.92
N MET A 36 15.20 -3.54 5.58
CA MET A 36 14.85 -4.77 6.26
C MET A 36 16.00 -5.80 6.20
N ILE A 37 16.58 -6.02 5.00
CA ILE A 37 17.69 -6.97 4.83
C ILE A 37 18.92 -6.54 5.62
N SER A 38 19.21 -5.23 5.68
CA SER A 38 20.32 -4.71 6.47
C SER A 38 20.14 -4.95 7.97
N ILE A 39 18.92 -4.84 8.48
CA ILE A 39 18.60 -5.10 9.89
C ILE A 39 18.69 -6.60 10.18
N ILE A 40 18.18 -7.47 9.30
CA ILE A 40 18.23 -8.93 9.47
C ILE A 40 19.67 -9.44 9.68
N ARG A 41 20.65 -8.81 9.03
CA ARG A 41 22.07 -9.22 9.17
C ARG A 41 22.61 -9.13 10.59
N LYS A 42 22.01 -8.32 11.46
CA LYS A 42 22.47 -8.04 12.82
C LYS A 42 21.43 -8.30 13.90
N ASN A 43 20.19 -8.61 13.51
CA ASN A 43 19.04 -8.73 14.41
C ASN A 43 18.14 -9.89 13.98
N THR A 44 17.13 -10.20 14.80
CA THR A 44 16.11 -11.19 14.46
C THR A 44 15.21 -10.69 13.33
N ILE A 45 14.62 -11.64 12.58
CA ILE A 45 13.62 -11.36 11.54
C ILE A 45 12.47 -10.51 12.11
N PHE A 46 12.00 -10.84 13.31
CA PHE A 46 10.94 -10.09 13.98
C PHE A 46 11.29 -8.61 14.16
N VAL A 47 12.48 -8.33 14.70
CA VAL A 47 12.96 -6.94 14.87
C VAL A 47 13.07 -6.23 13.54
N ALA A 48 13.59 -6.88 12.50
CA ALA A 48 13.73 -6.30 11.19
C ALA A 48 12.38 -5.93 10.56
N VAL A 49 11.40 -6.84 10.63
CA VAL A 49 10.04 -6.60 10.13
C VAL A 49 9.38 -5.45 10.88
N MET A 50 9.44 -5.44 12.21
CA MET A 50 8.81 -4.40 13.03
C MET A 50 9.44 -3.02 12.81
N VAL A 51 10.77 -2.92 12.89
CA VAL A 51 11.47 -1.64 12.71
C VAL A 51 11.25 -1.10 11.31
N ASN A 52 11.38 -1.93 10.28
CA ASN A 52 11.15 -1.53 8.90
C ASN A 52 9.70 -1.03 8.68
N SER A 53 8.70 -1.74 9.21
CA SER A 53 7.29 -1.37 9.04
C SER A 53 6.92 -0.10 9.79
N ILE A 54 7.48 0.11 10.99
CA ILE A 54 7.30 1.35 11.74
C ILE A 54 7.93 2.52 10.99
N LEU A 55 9.17 2.37 10.50
CA LEU A 55 9.83 3.41 9.72
C LEU A 55 9.04 3.74 8.45
N PHE A 56 8.54 2.74 7.74
CA PHE A 56 7.66 2.94 6.58
C PHE A 56 6.44 3.78 6.93
N GLY A 57 5.71 3.44 8.00
CA GLY A 57 4.55 4.22 8.45
C GLY A 57 4.91 5.66 8.83
N LEU A 58 6.03 5.85 9.52
CA LEU A 58 6.48 7.17 9.98
C LEU A 58 6.90 8.10 8.84
N THR A 59 7.38 7.59 7.71
CA THR A 59 7.71 8.46 6.54
C THR A 59 6.50 9.19 5.97
N HIS A 60 5.28 8.69 6.24
CA HIS A 60 4.03 9.32 5.82
C HIS A 60 3.48 10.32 6.84
N GLY A 61 4.17 10.52 7.97
CA GLY A 61 3.71 11.33 9.10
C GLY A 61 3.48 12.81 8.79
N PHE A 62 4.09 13.33 7.74
CA PHE A 62 3.90 14.71 7.28
C PHE A 62 2.83 14.87 6.19
N ASN A 63 2.21 13.77 5.78
CA ASN A 63 1.19 13.79 4.75
C ASN A 63 -0.14 14.34 5.28
N ASN A 64 -0.94 14.91 4.37
CA ASN A 64 -2.18 15.58 4.73
C ASN A 64 -3.20 14.59 5.32
N GLY A 65 -3.84 14.94 6.43
CA GLY A 65 -4.82 14.08 7.09
C GLY A 65 -4.23 12.84 7.82
N PHE A 66 -2.91 12.83 8.07
CA PHE A 66 -2.28 11.78 8.84
C PHE A 66 -2.90 11.62 10.24
N GLN A 67 -3.23 10.41 10.61
CA GLN A 67 -3.88 10.08 11.88
C GLN A 67 -3.40 8.72 12.42
N VAL A 68 -3.69 8.44 13.67
CA VAL A 68 -3.20 7.21 14.35
C VAL A 68 -3.64 5.95 13.59
N LEU A 69 -4.88 5.90 13.09
CA LEU A 69 -5.37 4.73 12.35
C LEU A 69 -4.63 4.56 11.02
N ALA A 70 -4.28 5.66 10.35
CA ALA A 70 -3.44 5.63 9.14
C ALA A 70 -2.05 5.07 9.44
N LEU A 71 -1.41 5.53 10.54
CA LEU A 71 -0.12 5.00 10.97
C LEU A 71 -0.19 3.49 11.24
N LEU A 72 -1.20 3.03 11.97
CA LEU A 72 -1.38 1.61 12.26
C LEU A 72 -1.55 0.78 10.98
N ASN A 73 -2.35 1.27 10.04
CA ASN A 73 -2.57 0.60 8.76
C ASN A 73 -1.31 0.56 7.88
N LEU A 74 -0.55 1.65 7.84
CA LEU A 74 0.74 1.67 7.12
C LEU A 74 1.77 0.72 7.76
N ILE A 75 1.79 0.59 9.08
CA ILE A 75 2.60 -0.43 9.76
C ILE A 75 2.12 -1.83 9.39
N LEU A 76 0.81 -2.10 9.40
CA LEU A 76 0.25 -3.39 8.99
C LEU A 76 0.56 -3.70 7.52
N PHE A 77 0.48 -2.71 6.63
CA PHE A 77 0.87 -2.85 5.24
C PHE A 77 2.35 -3.21 5.12
N GLY A 78 3.20 -2.52 5.88
CA GLY A 78 4.62 -2.84 5.97
C GLY A 78 4.92 -4.26 6.45
N ILE A 79 4.18 -4.73 7.46
CA ILE A 79 4.28 -6.11 7.97
C ILE A 79 3.84 -7.11 6.91
N PHE A 80 2.70 -6.86 6.25
CA PHE A 80 2.17 -7.71 5.18
C PHE A 80 3.21 -7.92 4.06
N GLU A 81 3.77 -6.84 3.52
CA GLU A 81 4.73 -6.91 2.43
C GLU A 81 6.05 -7.53 2.86
N SER A 82 6.50 -7.25 4.09
CA SER A 82 7.69 -7.87 4.66
C SER A 82 7.54 -9.39 4.78
N ILE A 83 6.40 -9.88 5.30
CA ILE A 83 6.11 -11.31 5.42
C ILE A 83 5.99 -11.95 4.03
N TYR A 84 5.32 -11.28 3.09
CA TYR A 84 5.20 -11.77 1.71
C TYR A 84 6.58 -11.94 1.07
N LEU A 85 7.45 -10.92 1.15
CA LEU A 85 8.80 -11.01 0.61
C LEU A 85 9.62 -12.13 1.26
N LEU A 86 9.59 -12.24 2.58
CA LEU A 86 10.34 -13.28 3.30
C LEU A 86 9.90 -14.70 2.91
N LYS A 87 8.61 -14.87 2.56
CA LYS A 87 8.07 -16.17 2.16
C LYS A 87 8.29 -16.51 0.69
N THR A 88 8.21 -15.53 -0.18
CA THR A 88 8.25 -15.75 -1.64
C THR A 88 9.59 -15.43 -2.26
N GLY A 89 10.43 -14.61 -1.60
CA GLY A 89 11.65 -14.07 -2.18
C GLY A 89 11.42 -13.14 -3.38
N ASN A 90 10.16 -12.71 -3.61
CA ASN A 90 9.75 -12.02 -4.82
C ASN A 90 9.44 -10.54 -4.58
N ILE A 91 10.45 -9.68 -4.80
CA ILE A 91 10.30 -8.23 -4.67
C ILE A 91 9.36 -7.63 -5.74
N TRP A 92 9.31 -8.22 -6.94
CA TRP A 92 8.41 -7.78 -7.99
C TRP A 92 6.94 -7.98 -7.62
N GLY A 93 6.65 -9.08 -6.89
CA GLY A 93 5.32 -9.38 -6.40
C GLY A 93 4.81 -8.31 -5.43
N ILE A 94 5.61 -7.96 -4.41
CA ILE A 94 5.22 -6.91 -3.46
C ILE A 94 5.14 -5.54 -4.13
N SER A 95 6.07 -5.21 -5.02
CA SER A 95 6.04 -3.96 -5.78
C SER A 95 4.79 -3.83 -6.64
N ALA A 96 4.35 -4.92 -7.26
CA ALA A 96 3.11 -4.95 -8.02
C ALA A 96 1.88 -4.77 -7.13
N ILE A 97 1.83 -5.43 -5.98
CA ILE A 97 0.75 -5.29 -4.99
C ILE A 97 0.68 -3.83 -4.50
N HIS A 98 1.79 -3.25 -4.09
CA HIS A 98 1.87 -1.86 -3.63
C HIS A 98 1.40 -0.88 -4.71
N SER A 99 1.93 -1.01 -5.91
CA SER A 99 1.57 -0.15 -7.04
C SER A 99 0.09 -0.23 -7.39
N MET A 100 -0.47 -1.44 -7.43
CA MET A 100 -1.89 -1.65 -7.71
C MET A 100 -2.78 -1.17 -6.57
N TRP A 101 -2.35 -1.32 -5.32
CA TRP A 101 -3.02 -0.75 -4.16
C TRP A 101 -3.20 0.77 -4.33
N ASN A 102 -2.12 1.50 -4.63
CA ASN A 102 -2.13 2.94 -4.82
C ASN A 102 -2.96 3.34 -6.06
N PHE A 103 -2.73 2.66 -7.19
CA PHE A 103 -3.43 2.97 -8.44
C PHE A 103 -4.94 2.75 -8.33
N ILE A 104 -5.38 1.64 -7.75
CA ILE A 104 -6.81 1.30 -7.64
C ILE A 104 -7.52 2.32 -6.74
N GLN A 105 -6.99 2.59 -5.55
CA GLN A 105 -7.65 3.54 -4.67
C GLN A 105 -7.61 4.97 -5.22
N GLY A 106 -6.52 5.40 -5.84
CA GLY A 106 -6.36 6.75 -6.36
C GLY A 106 -7.05 6.97 -7.71
N ASN A 107 -6.67 6.20 -8.72
CA ASN A 107 -7.09 6.47 -10.10
C ASN A 107 -8.32 5.69 -10.55
N ILE A 108 -8.65 4.57 -9.92
CA ILE A 108 -9.91 3.88 -10.18
C ILE A 108 -11.03 4.49 -9.33
N TYR A 109 -10.85 4.54 -8.01
CA TYR A 109 -11.91 4.96 -7.08
C TYR A 109 -11.88 6.44 -6.69
N GLY A 110 -10.79 7.17 -6.94
CA GLY A 110 -10.70 8.61 -6.69
C GLY A 110 -10.51 8.98 -5.22
N PHE A 111 -10.04 8.07 -4.38
CA PHE A 111 -9.65 8.39 -3.02
C PHE A 111 -8.25 8.99 -2.99
N ASN A 112 -7.95 9.77 -1.96
CA ASN A 112 -6.58 10.18 -1.69
C ASN A 112 -5.72 8.95 -1.42
N VAL A 113 -4.45 9.00 -1.82
CA VAL A 113 -3.45 7.97 -1.56
C VAL A 113 -2.45 8.53 -0.56
N SER A 114 -2.40 7.99 0.62
CA SER A 114 -1.54 8.47 1.72
C SER A 114 -1.61 9.98 1.93
N GLY A 115 -2.80 10.57 1.88
CA GLY A 115 -3.01 12.01 2.04
C GLY A 115 -2.76 12.86 0.80
N MET A 116 -2.33 12.28 -0.33
CA MET A 116 -2.13 12.98 -1.60
C MET A 116 -3.38 12.91 -2.45
N ALA A 117 -3.90 14.10 -2.82
CA ALA A 117 -5.09 14.21 -3.66
C ALA A 117 -4.84 13.71 -5.08
N GLN A 118 -5.76 12.93 -5.62
CA GLN A 118 -5.71 12.47 -6.99
C GLN A 118 -6.44 13.43 -7.93
N SER A 119 -5.80 13.77 -9.04
CA SER A 119 -6.34 14.74 -10.00
C SER A 119 -7.41 14.16 -10.92
N GLN A 120 -7.42 12.84 -11.13
CA GLN A 120 -8.32 12.15 -12.05
C GLN A 120 -8.55 10.71 -11.64
N SER A 121 -9.82 10.28 -11.70
CA SER A 121 -10.22 8.91 -11.42
C SER A 121 -11.34 8.47 -12.38
N ILE A 122 -11.52 7.16 -12.52
CA ILE A 122 -12.61 6.59 -13.33
C ILE A 122 -13.94 6.78 -12.60
N PHE A 123 -13.96 6.52 -11.29
CA PHE A 123 -15.13 6.72 -10.44
C PHE A 123 -14.89 7.89 -9.48
N ILE A 124 -15.96 8.58 -9.12
CA ILE A 124 -15.93 9.61 -8.10
C ILE A 124 -16.89 9.16 -7.00
N PHE A 125 -16.33 8.78 -5.88
CA PHE A 125 -17.12 8.44 -4.70
C PHE A 125 -17.26 9.67 -3.79
N LYS A 126 -18.49 9.90 -3.29
CA LYS A 126 -18.67 10.84 -2.20
C LYS A 126 -18.13 10.23 -0.93
N ILE A 127 -17.15 10.87 -0.33
CA ILE A 127 -16.60 10.45 0.95
C ILE A 127 -17.69 10.54 1.99
N SER A 128 -17.89 9.47 2.77
CA SER A 128 -18.83 9.46 3.90
C SER A 128 -18.32 10.42 4.98
N ASN A 129 -19.24 11.07 5.69
CA ASN A 129 -18.92 11.90 6.86
C ASN A 129 -18.36 11.08 8.04
N CYS A 130 -18.39 9.75 7.94
CA CYS A 130 -17.84 8.85 8.94
C CYS A 130 -16.36 8.55 8.58
N GLU A 131 -15.45 9.33 9.10
CA GLU A 131 -14.02 9.24 8.80
C GLU A 131 -13.39 7.88 9.14
N ILE A 132 -13.95 7.18 10.13
CA ILE A 132 -13.47 5.85 10.54
C ILE A 132 -13.59 4.81 9.42
N PHE A 133 -14.58 4.97 8.52
CA PHE A 133 -14.77 4.07 7.39
C PHE A 133 -14.20 4.61 6.08
N SER A 134 -14.11 5.93 5.93
CA SER A 134 -13.62 6.57 4.71
C SER A 134 -12.12 6.89 4.76
N GLY A 135 -11.53 6.94 5.96
CA GLY A 135 -10.16 7.38 6.19
C GLY A 135 -9.95 8.89 6.08
N GLY A 136 -11.06 9.66 5.92
CA GLY A 136 -11.01 11.12 5.87
C GLY A 136 -10.16 11.65 4.72
N THR A 137 -9.39 12.71 5.00
CA THR A 137 -8.48 13.34 4.03
C THR A 137 -7.22 12.53 3.74
N PHE A 138 -6.87 11.54 4.57
CA PHE A 138 -5.75 10.64 4.29
C PHE A 138 -6.08 9.64 3.18
N GLY A 139 -7.34 9.25 3.07
CA GLY A 139 -7.83 8.25 2.13
C GLY A 139 -8.07 6.90 2.80
N LEU A 140 -8.41 5.88 2.01
CA LEU A 140 -8.83 4.57 2.52
C LEU A 140 -7.82 3.93 3.48
N GLU A 141 -6.55 4.23 3.36
CA GLU A 141 -5.49 3.77 4.26
C GLU A 141 -5.68 4.23 5.71
N GLY A 142 -6.43 5.32 5.93
CA GLY A 142 -6.84 5.79 7.26
C GLY A 142 -8.11 5.14 7.80
N SER A 143 -8.64 4.07 7.18
CA SER A 143 -9.93 3.49 7.52
C SER A 143 -9.83 2.16 8.26
N LEU A 144 -10.87 1.84 9.06
CA LEU A 144 -11.01 0.55 9.72
C LEU A 144 -11.19 -0.60 8.70
N LEU A 145 -11.77 -0.32 7.53
CA LEU A 145 -11.90 -1.29 6.46
C LEU A 145 -10.53 -1.79 6.00
N THR A 146 -9.59 -0.88 5.82
CA THR A 146 -8.20 -1.22 5.48
C THR A 146 -7.53 -2.06 6.55
N THR A 147 -7.78 -1.79 7.84
CA THR A 147 -7.28 -2.63 8.94
C THR A 147 -7.75 -4.09 8.76
N ILE A 148 -9.04 -4.29 8.51
CA ILE A 148 -9.63 -5.64 8.35
C ILE A 148 -9.01 -6.35 7.12
N VAL A 149 -8.89 -5.64 6.00
CA VAL A 149 -8.30 -6.18 4.76
C VAL A 149 -6.85 -6.60 4.99
N LEU A 150 -6.04 -5.75 5.64
CA LEU A 150 -4.63 -6.04 5.88
C LEU A 150 -4.42 -7.20 6.86
N LEU A 151 -5.20 -7.25 7.95
CA LEU A 151 -5.15 -8.40 8.88
C LEU A 151 -5.53 -9.70 8.18
N SER A 152 -6.55 -9.66 7.31
CA SER A 152 -6.95 -10.82 6.51
C SER A 152 -5.85 -11.24 5.52
N ALA A 153 -5.23 -10.29 4.83
CA ALA A 153 -4.13 -10.54 3.91
C ALA A 153 -2.89 -11.14 4.62
N ILE A 154 -2.52 -10.62 5.79
CA ILE A 154 -1.44 -11.17 6.62
C ILE A 154 -1.73 -12.63 6.96
N ASN A 155 -2.95 -12.91 7.46
CA ASN A 155 -3.35 -14.28 7.80
C ASN A 155 -3.30 -15.22 6.58
N MET A 156 -3.79 -14.78 5.42
CA MET A 156 -3.73 -15.58 4.19
C MET A 156 -2.30 -15.91 3.80
N VAL A 157 -1.38 -14.95 3.84
CA VAL A 157 0.04 -15.20 3.51
C VAL A 157 0.69 -16.12 4.53
N ILE A 158 0.34 -16.04 5.81
CA ILE A 158 0.84 -16.95 6.84
C ILE A 158 0.35 -18.39 6.58
N LEU A 159 -0.94 -18.57 6.31
CA LEU A 159 -1.56 -19.89 6.15
C LEU A 159 -1.18 -20.57 4.82
N TYR A 160 -1.01 -19.80 3.73
CA TYR A 160 -0.69 -20.33 2.40
C TYR A 160 0.55 -21.23 2.42
N ASN A 161 1.58 -20.87 3.16
CA ASN A 161 2.83 -21.62 3.21
C ASN A 161 2.75 -22.87 4.11
N THR A 162 1.86 -22.86 5.08
CA THR A 162 1.64 -24.05 5.93
C THR A 162 1.01 -25.18 5.09
N ALA A 163 0.13 -24.83 4.16
CA ALA A 163 -0.51 -25.79 3.26
C ALA A 163 0.47 -26.41 2.25
N LEU A 164 1.47 -25.66 1.75
CA LEU A 164 2.48 -26.19 0.80
C LEU A 164 3.56 -27.06 1.47
N GLN A 165 3.78 -26.93 2.78
CA GLN A 165 4.73 -27.75 3.52
C GLN A 165 4.13 -29.11 3.97
N LEU A 166 2.81 -29.27 3.83
CA LEU A 166 2.08 -30.50 4.15
C LEU A 166 1.84 -31.40 2.91
N GLN A 167 2.31 -31.01 1.74
CA GLN A 167 2.35 -31.80 0.49
C GLN A 167 3.75 -32.28 0.20
#